data_9eac9093505987f1ac0f0326e1bf9b86
#
_entry.id   9eac9093505987f1ac0f0326e1bf9b86
#
_cell.length_a   1.000
_cell.length_b   1.000
_cell.length_c   1.000
_cell.angle_alpha   90.00
_cell.angle_beta   90.00
_cell.angle_gamma   90.00
#
_symmetry.space_group_name_H-M   'P 1'
#
loop_
_entity.id
_entity.type
_entity.pdbx_description
1 polymer ?
#
loop_
_entity_poly.entity_id
_entity_poly.type
_entity_poly.pdbx_seq_one_letter_code
_entity_poly.pdbx_strand_id
1 'polypeptide(L)'
;MYKNVGSSAKRNGIQQKDLIYGDEKHVSIASLPGMRERTITVNGFSKSYSMTGWRIGFVGIDESLMSPMIRAHQYSTVCVTTFAQFGAAEALTGPQDAQKAMVTEFGRRRDLVVRKLADMDLISFSEPKGAFYVMVNVSRTGQSASEVAAELLDHGVAVVPWDEIGEFSEGF
;
A
#
# COMPACT_ATOMS: atom_id res chain seq x y z
N MET A 1 -5.53 -6.28 -15.40
CA MET A 1 -6.83 -6.67 -15.98
C MET A 1 -7.48 -7.69 -15.05
N TYR A 2 -8.25 -7.24 -14.06
CA TYR A 2 -9.01 -8.10 -13.14
C TYR A 2 -10.43 -7.54 -13.06
N LYS A 3 -11.20 -7.75 -14.14
CA LYS A 3 -12.65 -7.52 -14.13
C LYS A 3 -13.34 -8.84 -13.80
N ASN A 4 -14.21 -8.78 -12.79
CA ASN A 4 -15.19 -9.80 -12.42
C ASN A 4 -14.71 -11.04 -11.66
N VAL A 5 -14.26 -10.85 -10.44
CA VAL A 5 -14.62 -11.78 -9.37
C VAL A 5 -15.81 -11.12 -8.66
N GLY A 6 -16.97 -11.67 -8.79
CA GLY A 6 -18.30 -11.23 -8.39
C GLY A 6 -18.43 -9.84 -7.74
N SER A 7 -19.50 -9.13 -8.04
CA SER A 7 -19.83 -7.74 -7.68
C SER A 7 -19.79 -7.36 -6.18
N SER A 8 -19.20 -8.18 -5.33
CA SER A 8 -19.12 -7.99 -3.89
C SER A 8 -17.75 -8.27 -3.25
N ALA A 9 -16.71 -8.59 -4.01
CA ALA A 9 -15.35 -8.71 -3.46
C ALA A 9 -14.76 -7.30 -3.28
N LYS A 10 -14.66 -6.85 -2.03
CA LYS A 10 -13.96 -5.60 -1.72
C LYS A 10 -12.46 -5.84 -1.77
N ARG A 11 -11.73 -4.99 -2.49
CA ARG A 11 -10.26 -5.00 -2.51
C ARG A 11 -9.74 -4.35 -1.24
N ASN A 12 -8.96 -5.07 -0.45
CA ASN A 12 -8.19 -4.46 0.62
C ASN A 12 -6.92 -3.83 0.03
N GLY A 13 -6.64 -2.61 0.46
CA GLY A 13 -5.37 -1.95 0.20
C GLY A 13 -4.23 -2.83 0.68
N ILE A 14 -3.35 -3.13 -0.25
CA ILE A 14 -2.36 -4.20 -0.17
C ILE A 14 -1.06 -3.61 0.36
N GLN A 15 -0.30 -4.36 1.13
CA GLN A 15 1.12 -4.15 1.37
C GLN A 15 1.54 -3.26 2.55
N GLN A 16 0.64 -2.64 3.29
CA GLN A 16 1.04 -1.71 4.36
C GLN A 16 0.32 -1.97 5.69
N LYS A 17 -0.27 -3.16 5.86
CA LYS A 17 -0.98 -3.54 7.08
C LYS A 17 -0.13 -3.45 8.36
N ASP A 18 1.19 -3.51 8.19
CA ASP A 18 2.16 -3.46 9.28
C ASP A 18 2.78 -2.06 9.46
N LEU A 19 2.49 -1.11 8.55
CA LEU A 19 2.92 0.29 8.63
C LEU A 19 1.76 1.13 9.17
N ILE A 20 1.55 1.05 10.46
CA ILE A 20 0.46 1.73 11.17
C ILE A 20 1.06 2.52 12.32
N TYR A 21 0.53 3.71 12.58
CA TYR A 21 1.09 4.65 13.53
C TYR A 21 0.13 4.89 14.71
N GLY A 22 0.71 5.20 15.88
CA GLY A 22 -0.04 5.46 17.08
C GLY A 22 -0.81 4.22 17.56
N ASP A 23 -2.03 4.43 18.06
CA ASP A 23 -2.92 3.40 18.61
C ASP A 23 -3.84 2.77 17.55
N GLU A 24 -3.67 3.10 16.29
CA GLU A 24 -4.49 2.60 15.20
C GLU A 24 -4.26 1.10 14.97
N LYS A 25 -5.28 0.41 14.51
CA LYS A 25 -5.22 -1.04 14.22
C LYS A 25 -5.75 -1.32 12.84
N HIS A 26 -5.02 -2.13 12.09
CA HIS A 26 -5.51 -2.63 10.81
C HIS A 26 -6.64 -3.65 11.03
N VAL A 27 -7.75 -3.44 10.36
CA VAL A 27 -8.88 -4.39 10.32
C VAL A 27 -8.97 -4.98 8.92
N SER A 28 -8.65 -6.25 8.77
CA SER A 28 -8.85 -6.96 7.51
C SER A 28 -10.34 -7.17 7.24
N ILE A 29 -10.79 -6.93 6.01
CA ILE A 29 -12.18 -7.25 5.60
C ILE A 29 -12.47 -8.74 5.79
N ALA A 30 -11.50 -9.61 5.56
CA ALA A 30 -11.65 -11.06 5.77
C ALA A 30 -11.94 -11.45 7.23
N SER A 31 -11.66 -10.57 8.21
CA SER A 31 -11.95 -10.81 9.63
C SER A 31 -13.37 -10.43 10.04
N LEU A 32 -14.13 -9.77 9.18
CA LEU A 32 -15.51 -9.40 9.46
C LEU A 32 -16.46 -10.60 9.29
N PRO A 33 -17.55 -10.67 10.06
CA PRO A 33 -18.52 -11.78 9.94
C PRO A 33 -19.01 -11.98 8.50
N GLY A 34 -18.96 -13.22 8.00
CA GLY A 34 -19.42 -13.60 6.66
C GLY A 34 -18.58 -13.04 5.51
N MET A 35 -17.38 -12.51 5.78
CA MET A 35 -16.52 -11.94 4.73
C MET A 35 -15.36 -12.82 4.32
N ARG A 36 -15.02 -13.85 5.10
CA ARG A 36 -13.86 -14.71 4.83
C ARG A 36 -13.96 -15.40 3.46
N GLU A 37 -15.11 -16.01 3.18
CA GLU A 37 -15.38 -16.76 1.95
C GLU A 37 -15.54 -15.86 0.71
N ARG A 38 -15.65 -14.55 0.94
CA ARG A 38 -15.87 -13.52 -0.10
C ARG A 38 -14.71 -12.56 -0.27
N THR A 39 -13.59 -12.83 0.42
CA THR A 39 -12.43 -11.93 0.41
C THR A 39 -11.20 -12.65 -0.10
N ILE A 40 -10.54 -12.05 -1.07
CA ILE A 40 -9.20 -12.40 -1.50
C ILE A 40 -8.27 -11.35 -0.91
N THR A 41 -7.47 -11.75 0.09
CA THR A 41 -6.47 -10.88 0.71
C THR A 41 -5.14 -11.06 0.02
N VAL A 42 -4.68 -10.04 -0.70
CA VAL A 42 -3.36 -10.04 -1.34
C VAL A 42 -2.42 -9.22 -0.49
N ASN A 43 -1.26 -9.76 -0.18
CA ASN A 43 -0.24 -9.10 0.62
C ASN A 43 1.14 -9.26 -0.02
N GLY A 44 2.06 -8.36 0.30
CA GLY A 44 3.40 -8.36 -0.27
C GLY A 44 4.48 -8.05 0.76
N PHE A 45 5.68 -8.51 0.50
CA PHE A 45 6.85 -8.29 1.33
C PHE A 45 7.59 -7.00 0.99
N SER A 46 7.27 -6.42 -0.18
CA SER A 46 8.02 -5.28 -0.75
C SER A 46 8.18 -4.11 0.20
N LYS A 47 7.14 -3.78 0.98
CA LYS A 47 7.11 -2.58 1.84
C LYS A 47 7.33 -2.94 3.31
N SER A 48 6.53 -3.86 3.85
CA SER A 48 6.60 -4.26 5.26
C SER A 48 7.95 -4.88 5.67
N TYR A 49 8.68 -5.46 4.72
CA TYR A 49 9.97 -6.12 4.96
C TYR A 49 11.10 -5.57 4.09
N SER A 50 10.90 -4.43 3.41
CA SER A 50 11.90 -3.81 2.52
C SER A 50 12.42 -4.75 1.41
N MET A 51 11.57 -5.67 0.94
CA MET A 51 11.89 -6.71 -0.04
C MET A 51 11.40 -6.37 -1.46
N THR A 52 11.53 -5.11 -1.89
CA THR A 52 11.01 -4.66 -3.20
C THR A 52 11.61 -5.42 -4.37
N GLY A 53 12.91 -5.67 -4.37
CA GLY A 53 13.63 -6.39 -5.42
C GLY A 53 13.36 -7.90 -5.44
N TRP A 54 12.84 -8.49 -4.37
CA TRP A 54 12.57 -9.92 -4.26
C TRP A 54 11.35 -10.38 -5.07
N ARG A 55 10.47 -9.45 -5.45
CA ARG A 55 9.28 -9.68 -6.28
C ARG A 55 8.39 -10.80 -5.74
N ILE A 56 8.08 -10.77 -4.44
CA ILE A 56 7.32 -11.81 -3.75
C ILE A 56 6.15 -11.21 -2.95
N GLY A 57 5.05 -11.94 -2.95
CA GLY A 57 3.85 -11.69 -2.16
C GLY A 57 3.11 -12.99 -1.89
N PHE A 58 2.01 -12.90 -1.17
CA PHE A 58 1.15 -14.05 -0.90
C PHE A 58 -0.32 -13.66 -0.93
N VAL A 59 -1.16 -14.67 -1.08
CA VAL A 59 -2.61 -14.52 -1.11
C VAL A 59 -3.21 -15.37 0.00
N GLY A 60 -4.06 -14.75 0.82
CA GLY A 60 -4.94 -15.44 1.77
C GLY A 60 -6.35 -15.52 1.17
N ILE A 61 -6.84 -16.74 0.97
CA ILE A 61 -8.14 -17.01 0.36
C ILE A 61 -8.83 -18.19 1.05
N ASP A 62 -10.14 -18.30 0.86
CA ASP A 62 -10.88 -19.50 1.24
C ASP A 62 -10.45 -20.70 0.38
N GLU A 63 -10.49 -21.91 0.96
CA GLU A 63 -10.09 -23.14 0.31
C GLU A 63 -10.85 -23.39 -1.00
N SER A 64 -12.12 -23.02 -1.06
CA SER A 64 -12.95 -23.16 -2.26
C SER A 64 -12.43 -22.38 -3.46
N LEU A 65 -11.67 -21.32 -3.25
CA LEU A 65 -11.07 -20.48 -4.29
C LEU A 65 -9.62 -20.89 -4.63
N MET A 66 -9.01 -21.81 -3.88
CA MET A 66 -7.58 -22.14 -4.01
C MET A 66 -7.25 -22.76 -5.38
N SER A 67 -8.02 -23.76 -5.80
CA SER A 67 -7.76 -24.47 -7.07
C SER A 67 -7.84 -23.56 -8.31
N PRO A 68 -8.88 -22.74 -8.51
CA PRO A 68 -8.89 -21.81 -9.64
C PRO A 68 -7.79 -20.75 -9.56
N MET A 69 -7.42 -20.30 -8.36
CA MET A 69 -6.34 -19.32 -8.18
C MET A 69 -4.97 -19.92 -8.57
N ILE A 70 -4.68 -21.15 -8.13
CA ILE A 70 -3.43 -21.86 -8.50
C ILE A 70 -3.34 -22.03 -10.01
N ARG A 71 -4.43 -22.44 -10.67
CA ARG A 71 -4.45 -22.57 -12.14
C ARG A 71 -4.16 -21.25 -12.83
N ALA A 72 -4.83 -20.16 -12.41
CA ALA A 72 -4.59 -18.84 -12.98
C ALA A 72 -3.13 -18.39 -12.79
N HIS A 73 -2.55 -18.65 -11.63
CA HIS A 73 -1.15 -18.33 -11.34
C HIS A 73 -0.17 -19.14 -12.21
N GLN A 74 -0.41 -20.47 -12.37
CA GLN A 74 0.45 -21.34 -13.19
C GLN A 74 0.50 -20.89 -14.65
N TYR A 75 -0.64 -20.46 -15.20
CA TYR A 75 -0.68 -19.95 -16.59
C TYR A 75 -0.11 -18.55 -16.75
N SER A 76 0.03 -17.79 -15.66
CA SER A 76 0.57 -16.42 -15.70
C SER A 76 2.08 -16.37 -15.47
N THR A 77 2.61 -17.12 -14.49
CA THR A 77 4.00 -16.96 -14.03
C THR A 77 4.70 -18.30 -13.71
N VAL A 78 4.04 -19.44 -13.87
CA VAL A 78 4.52 -20.80 -13.55
C VAL A 78 4.83 -20.98 -12.06
N CYS A 79 5.85 -20.29 -11.51
CA CYS A 79 6.20 -20.36 -10.09
C CYS A 79 6.96 -19.09 -9.63
N VAL A 80 7.00 -18.90 -8.33
CA VAL A 80 7.82 -17.86 -7.69
C VAL A 80 9.24 -18.38 -7.47
N THR A 81 10.23 -17.50 -7.58
CA THR A 81 11.65 -17.81 -7.35
C THR A 81 11.84 -18.51 -5.98
N THR A 82 12.46 -19.68 -5.99
CA THR A 82 12.56 -20.57 -4.82
C THR A 82 13.27 -19.91 -3.63
N PHE A 83 14.42 -19.27 -3.83
CA PHE A 83 15.14 -18.64 -2.71
C PHE A 83 14.34 -17.48 -2.12
N ALA A 84 13.54 -16.77 -2.93
CA ALA A 84 12.67 -15.70 -2.44
C ALA A 84 11.57 -16.25 -1.52
N GLN A 85 11.07 -17.48 -1.78
CA GLN A 85 10.09 -18.12 -0.90
C GLN A 85 10.68 -18.43 0.47
N PHE A 86 11.93 -18.93 0.55
CA PHE A 86 12.61 -19.15 1.82
C PHE A 86 12.86 -17.84 2.57
N GLY A 87 13.30 -16.78 1.87
CA GLY A 87 13.45 -15.47 2.47
C GLY A 87 12.14 -14.88 2.99
N ALA A 88 11.03 -15.09 2.26
CA ALA A 88 9.70 -14.67 2.71
C ALA A 88 9.20 -15.46 3.92
N ALA A 89 9.47 -16.77 3.97
CA ALA A 89 9.15 -17.59 5.15
C ALA A 89 9.90 -17.09 6.38
N GLU A 90 11.20 -16.83 6.27
CA GLU A 90 12.02 -16.28 7.35
C GLU A 90 11.52 -14.88 7.77
N ALA A 91 11.16 -14.02 6.83
CA ALA A 91 10.61 -12.70 7.13
C ALA A 91 9.32 -12.78 7.97
N LEU A 92 8.49 -13.82 7.78
CA LEU A 92 7.25 -14.01 8.54
C LEU A 92 7.46 -14.68 9.90
N THR A 93 8.43 -15.60 10.01
CA THR A 93 8.59 -16.47 11.18
C THR A 93 9.79 -16.11 12.05
N GLY A 94 10.75 -15.39 11.50
CA GLY A 94 11.94 -14.92 12.18
C GLY A 94 11.70 -13.71 13.09
N PRO A 95 12.77 -13.16 13.68
CA PRO A 95 12.70 -11.99 14.55
C PRO A 95 12.12 -10.77 13.82
N GLN A 96 11.21 -10.03 14.47
CA GLN A 96 10.52 -8.88 13.90
C GLN A 96 11.13 -7.52 14.31
N ASP A 97 12.29 -7.51 14.93
CA ASP A 97 12.88 -6.28 15.50
C ASP A 97 13.27 -5.27 14.41
N ALA A 98 13.83 -5.74 13.30
CA ALA A 98 14.17 -4.89 12.17
C ALA A 98 12.91 -4.24 11.54
N GLN A 99 11.83 -5.00 11.40
CA GLN A 99 10.55 -4.51 10.89
C GLN A 99 9.97 -3.46 11.85
N LYS A 100 9.96 -3.70 13.15
CA LYS A 100 9.50 -2.74 14.17
C LYS A 100 10.33 -1.45 14.17
N ALA A 101 11.66 -1.56 14.09
CA ALA A 101 12.55 -0.40 14.00
C ALA A 101 12.25 0.44 12.74
N MET A 102 12.00 -0.20 11.61
CA MET A 102 11.61 0.47 10.37
C MET A 102 10.27 1.21 10.52
N VAL A 103 9.26 0.60 11.13
CA VAL A 103 7.96 1.24 11.39
C VAL A 103 8.12 2.46 12.28
N THR A 104 8.94 2.36 13.34
CA THR A 104 9.25 3.49 14.21
C THR A 104 9.89 4.64 13.46
N GLU A 105 10.85 4.37 12.59
CA GLU A 105 11.50 5.40 11.77
C GLU A 105 10.51 6.02 10.77
N PHE A 106 9.65 5.24 10.13
CA PHE A 106 8.59 5.80 9.27
C PHE A 106 7.61 6.68 10.05
N GLY A 107 7.27 6.32 11.28
CA GLY A 107 6.46 7.15 12.17
C GLY A 107 7.12 8.51 12.41
N ARG A 108 8.40 8.52 12.76
CA ARG A 108 9.19 9.75 12.97
C ARG A 108 9.24 10.64 11.71
N ARG A 109 9.41 10.03 10.54
CA ARG A 109 9.40 10.76 9.25
C ARG A 109 8.02 11.29 8.93
N ARG A 110 6.96 10.51 9.16
CA ARG A 110 5.57 10.95 9.01
C ARG A 110 5.32 12.21 9.84
N ASP A 111 5.68 12.21 11.12
CA ASP A 111 5.48 13.34 12.03
C ASP A 111 6.23 14.60 11.57
N LEU A 112 7.45 14.41 11.02
CA LEU A 112 8.21 15.51 10.44
C LEU A 112 7.51 16.11 9.21
N VAL A 113 7.04 15.27 8.29
CA VAL A 113 6.36 15.71 7.07
C VAL A 113 5.03 16.40 7.42
N VAL A 114 4.23 15.82 8.30
CA VAL A 114 2.95 16.39 8.75
C VAL A 114 3.16 17.79 9.32
N ARG A 115 4.14 17.99 10.20
CA ARG A 115 4.44 19.33 10.76
C ARG A 115 4.84 20.33 9.67
N LYS A 116 5.70 19.92 8.74
CA LYS A 116 6.14 20.82 7.65
C LYS A 116 5.02 21.18 6.68
N LEU A 117 4.16 20.23 6.35
CA LEU A 117 3.01 20.49 5.47
C LEU A 117 1.94 21.35 6.17
N ALA A 118 1.78 21.22 7.48
CA ALA A 118 0.82 22.02 8.25
C ALA A 118 1.15 23.54 8.25
N ASP A 119 2.41 23.90 8.01
CA ASP A 119 2.87 25.28 7.93
C ASP A 119 2.64 25.91 6.54
N MET A 120 2.03 25.16 5.58
CA MET A 120 1.84 25.61 4.20
C MET A 120 0.36 25.98 3.94
N ASP A 121 0.07 27.25 3.66
CA ASP A 121 -1.30 27.76 3.52
C ASP A 121 -2.02 27.30 2.24
N LEU A 122 -1.28 27.05 1.15
CA LEU A 122 -1.84 26.74 -0.17
C LEU A 122 -2.18 25.26 -0.38
N ILE A 123 -1.96 24.43 0.62
CA ILE A 123 -2.23 23.00 0.53
C ILE A 123 -3.14 22.54 1.66
N SER A 124 -3.72 21.35 1.46
CA SER A 124 -4.39 20.64 2.54
C SER A 124 -4.09 19.15 2.43
N PHE A 125 -4.17 18.42 3.53
CA PHE A 125 -3.93 16.99 3.56
C PHE A 125 -4.66 16.35 4.74
N SER A 126 -4.86 15.02 4.67
CA SER A 126 -5.28 14.23 5.82
C SER A 126 -4.06 13.62 6.47
N GLU A 127 -3.95 13.71 7.80
CA GLU A 127 -2.85 13.10 8.54
C GLU A 127 -2.89 11.58 8.34
N PRO A 128 -1.80 10.96 7.81
CA PRO A 128 -1.78 9.54 7.57
C PRO A 128 -1.69 8.76 8.88
N LYS A 129 -2.61 7.82 9.07
CA LYS A 129 -2.66 6.89 10.20
C LYS A 129 -1.88 5.60 9.93
N GLY A 130 -1.41 5.44 8.72
CA GLY A 130 -0.61 4.32 8.27
C GLY A 130 0.02 4.59 6.91
N ALA A 131 0.73 3.60 6.37
CA ALA A 131 1.48 3.72 5.13
C ALA A 131 2.64 4.74 5.20
N PHE A 132 3.35 4.95 4.12
CA PHE A 132 4.40 5.97 3.99
C PHE A 132 4.07 6.99 2.88
N TYR A 133 2.78 7.18 2.62
CA TYR A 133 2.26 8.19 1.70
C TYR A 133 1.53 9.28 2.47
N VAL A 134 1.61 10.50 1.94
CA VAL A 134 0.74 11.61 2.29
C VAL A 134 0.07 12.08 1.01
N MET A 135 -1.25 12.11 0.99
CA MET A 135 -2.03 12.70 -0.10
C MET A 135 -2.18 14.17 0.18
N VAL A 136 -1.63 15.00 -0.68
CA VAL A 136 -1.62 16.46 -0.55
C VAL A 136 -2.54 17.05 -1.60
N ASN A 137 -3.54 17.81 -1.18
CA ASN A 137 -4.40 18.54 -2.09
C ASN A 137 -3.80 19.92 -2.36
N VAL A 138 -3.58 20.23 -3.63
CA VAL A 138 -2.94 21.43 -4.14
C VAL A 138 -3.93 22.41 -4.80
N SER A 139 -5.22 22.13 -4.78
CA SER A 139 -6.24 22.93 -5.48
C SER A 139 -6.19 24.44 -5.15
N ARG A 140 -5.73 24.80 -3.95
CA ARG A 140 -5.60 26.21 -3.54
C ARG A 140 -4.47 26.96 -4.24
N THR A 141 -3.56 26.25 -4.91
CA THR A 141 -2.50 26.90 -5.71
C THR A 141 -3.05 27.49 -7.01
N GLY A 142 -4.22 27.04 -7.45
CA GLY A 142 -4.80 27.40 -8.76
C GLY A 142 -4.19 26.63 -9.93
N GLN A 143 -3.31 25.68 -9.66
CA GLN A 143 -2.69 24.81 -10.65
C GLN A 143 -3.24 23.38 -10.53
N SER A 144 -3.11 22.60 -11.60
CA SER A 144 -3.36 21.15 -11.56
C SER A 144 -2.27 20.42 -10.78
N ALA A 145 -2.55 19.21 -10.30
CA ALA A 145 -1.55 18.39 -9.61
C ALA A 145 -0.35 18.08 -10.51
N SER A 146 -0.59 17.86 -11.81
CA SER A 146 0.48 17.61 -12.80
C SER A 146 1.38 18.84 -12.99
N GLU A 147 0.83 20.06 -13.04
CA GLU A 147 1.63 21.30 -13.13
C GLU A 147 2.48 21.51 -11.88
N VAL A 148 1.90 21.33 -10.68
CA VAL A 148 2.64 21.42 -9.41
C VAL A 148 3.73 20.34 -9.32
N ALA A 149 3.44 19.11 -9.76
CA ALA A 149 4.44 18.03 -9.76
C ALA A 149 5.62 18.34 -10.69
N ALA A 150 5.36 18.92 -11.87
CA ALA A 150 6.42 19.34 -12.80
C ALA A 150 7.30 20.46 -12.20
N GLU A 151 6.68 21.48 -11.61
CA GLU A 151 7.39 22.57 -10.95
C GLU A 151 8.24 22.08 -9.76
N LEU A 152 7.69 21.20 -8.93
CA LEU A 152 8.44 20.57 -7.83
C LEU A 152 9.63 19.75 -8.31
N LEU A 153 9.48 19.05 -9.44
CA LEU A 153 10.57 18.28 -10.04
C LEU A 153 11.73 19.18 -10.47
N ASP A 154 11.46 20.33 -11.07
CA ASP A 154 12.47 21.33 -11.43
C ASP A 154 13.24 21.87 -10.21
N HIS A 155 12.60 21.82 -9.04
CA HIS A 155 13.19 22.19 -7.74
C HIS A 155 13.78 20.96 -6.98
N GLY A 156 13.90 19.81 -7.64
CA GLY A 156 14.51 18.60 -7.09
C GLY A 156 13.59 17.76 -6.18
N VAL A 157 12.28 17.99 -6.21
CA VAL A 157 11.30 17.23 -5.43
C VAL A 157 10.41 16.42 -6.37
N ALA A 158 10.56 15.08 -6.37
CA ALA A 158 9.74 14.18 -7.17
C ALA A 158 8.49 13.74 -6.37
N VAL A 159 7.32 14.02 -6.92
CA VAL A 159 6.02 13.57 -6.42
C VAL A 159 5.23 12.89 -7.54
N VAL A 160 4.14 12.22 -7.20
CA VAL A 160 3.26 11.56 -8.17
C VAL A 160 1.93 12.32 -8.22
N PRO A 161 1.58 12.97 -9.35
CA PRO A 161 0.26 13.56 -9.52
C PRO A 161 -0.80 12.46 -9.67
N TRP A 162 -1.96 12.66 -9.05
CA TRP A 162 -3.04 11.66 -9.04
C TRP A 162 -4.25 12.07 -9.88
N ASP A 163 -4.25 13.24 -10.48
CA ASP A 163 -5.30 13.75 -11.36
C ASP A 163 -5.62 12.84 -12.56
N GLU A 164 -4.67 11.98 -12.97
CA GLU A 164 -4.85 11.00 -14.05
C GLU A 164 -5.24 9.58 -13.57
N ILE A 165 -5.35 9.33 -12.26
CA ILE A 165 -5.46 7.97 -11.70
C ILE A 165 -6.90 7.59 -11.33
N GLY A 166 -7.82 8.54 -11.16
CA GLY A 166 -9.21 8.26 -10.79
C GLY A 166 -10.15 9.45 -10.88
N GLU A 167 -11.44 9.17 -11.01
CA GLU A 167 -12.51 10.17 -11.16
C GLU A 167 -12.63 11.16 -9.97
N PHE A 168 -12.03 10.83 -8.81
CA PHE A 168 -12.12 11.62 -7.58
C PHE A 168 -10.76 12.12 -7.09
N SER A 169 -9.76 12.16 -7.95
CA SER A 169 -8.37 12.50 -7.61
C SER A 169 -7.97 13.91 -8.05
N GLU A 170 -8.91 14.72 -8.51
CA GLU A 170 -8.66 16.10 -8.91
C GLU A 170 -8.05 16.91 -7.76
N GLY A 171 -6.91 17.54 -8.02
CA GLY A 171 -6.18 18.37 -7.06
C GLY A 171 -5.22 17.60 -6.12
N PHE A 172 -5.05 16.27 -6.29
CA PHE A 172 -4.11 15.47 -5.51
C PHE A 172 -2.90 14.99 -6.28
#